data_0b2ddd30198daf7eadc5c2ce7eadd6bd
#
_entry.id   0b2ddd30198daf7eadc5c2ce7eadd6bd
#
_cell.length_a   1.000
_cell.length_b   1.000
_cell.length_c   1.000
_cell.angle_alpha   90.00
_cell.angle_beta   90.00
_cell.angle_gamma   90.00
#
_symmetry.space_group_name_H-M   'P 1'
#
loop_
_entity.id
_entity.type
_entity.pdbx_description
1 polymer ?
#
loop_
_entity_poly.entity_id
_entity_poly.type
_entity_poly.pdbx_seq_one_letter_code
_entity_poly.pdbx_strand_id
1 'polypeptide(L)'
;GMVVQLHGQPVQIGRAGAVCRLVYQDGTPGVSSKHCQVYFDQKDGQFVVTDLNSTYGTFLSNGQRIAPNTPVRLAPKSSFYLGEADNAVYVDLE
;
A
#
# COMPACT_ATOMS: atom_id res chain seq x y z
N GLY A 1 -9.26 -1.78 12.66
CA GLY A 1 -8.46 -1.25 11.56
C GLY A 1 -9.16 -0.15 10.80
N MET A 2 -8.41 0.55 9.99
CA MET A 2 -8.92 1.62 9.15
C MET A 2 -9.34 1.06 7.79
N VAL A 3 -10.48 1.52 7.29
CA VAL A 3 -10.96 1.15 5.96
C VAL A 3 -10.96 2.41 5.08
N VAL A 4 -10.36 2.30 3.91
CA VAL A 4 -10.30 3.40 2.93
C VAL A 4 -10.90 2.89 1.63
N GLN A 5 -11.82 3.67 1.06
CA GLN A 5 -12.40 3.33 -0.22
C GLN A 5 -11.46 3.74 -1.35
N LEU A 6 -11.26 2.84 -2.31
CA LEU A 6 -10.38 3.09 -3.45
C LEU A 6 -11.21 3.25 -4.72
N HIS A 7 -10.78 4.24 -5.50
CA HIS A 7 -11.34 4.54 -6.82
C HIS A 7 -10.21 4.51 -7.84
N GLY A 8 -10.41 5.07 -9.01
CA GLY A 8 -9.37 5.15 -10.02
C GLY A 8 -8.21 6.11 -9.68
N GLN A 9 -8.35 6.91 -8.61
CA GLN A 9 -7.31 7.82 -8.17
C GLN A 9 -6.42 7.14 -7.13
N PRO A 10 -5.08 7.24 -7.23
CA PRO A 10 -4.19 6.66 -6.23
C PRO A 10 -4.36 7.30 -4.86
N VAL A 11 -4.27 6.46 -3.84
CA VAL A 11 -4.31 6.86 -2.43
C VAL A 11 -2.95 6.55 -1.83
N GLN A 12 -2.33 7.51 -1.16
CA GLN A 12 -1.03 7.31 -0.53
C GLN A 12 -1.19 6.71 0.85
N ILE A 13 -0.23 5.87 1.22
CA ILE A 13 -0.14 5.19 2.51
C ILE A 13 1.21 5.53 3.13
N GLY A 14 1.22 5.92 4.40
CA GLY A 14 2.44 6.25 5.11
C GLY A 14 2.17 7.01 6.39
N ARG A 15 3.21 7.69 6.92
CA ARG A 15 3.11 8.45 8.17
C ARG A 15 2.73 9.92 7.98
N ALA A 16 2.83 10.44 6.76
CA ALA A 16 2.58 11.86 6.48
C ALA A 16 1.08 12.14 6.36
N GLY A 17 0.43 12.52 7.44
CA GLY A 17 -1.01 12.72 7.50
C GLY A 17 -1.54 13.81 6.55
N ALA A 18 -0.67 14.75 6.11
CA ALA A 18 -1.09 15.80 5.20
C ALA A 18 -1.37 15.28 3.78
N VAL A 19 -0.76 14.16 3.38
CA VAL A 19 -0.87 13.62 2.01
C VAL A 19 -1.40 12.19 1.96
N CYS A 20 -1.26 11.43 3.05
CA CYS A 20 -1.68 10.02 3.08
C CYS A 20 -3.12 9.88 3.55
N ARG A 21 -3.88 9.00 2.89
CA ARG A 21 -5.25 8.66 3.30
C ARG A 21 -5.26 7.55 4.34
N LEU A 22 -4.38 6.56 4.20
CA LEU A 22 -4.15 5.56 5.24
C LEU A 22 -2.90 5.98 5.99
N VAL A 23 -3.08 6.42 7.23
CA VAL A 23 -2.01 7.07 7.99
C VAL A 23 -1.56 6.17 9.13
N TYR A 24 -0.27 5.82 9.14
CA TYR A 24 0.36 5.13 10.26
C TYR A 24 0.85 6.15 11.28
N GLN A 25 0.91 5.73 12.55
CA GLN A 25 1.45 6.58 13.59
C GLN A 25 2.89 6.96 13.28
N ASP A 26 3.24 8.19 13.65
CA ASP A 26 4.63 8.64 13.56
C ASP A 26 5.50 7.75 14.46
N GLY A 27 6.65 7.32 13.89
CA GLY A 27 7.52 6.37 14.59
C GLY A 27 7.20 4.91 14.37
N THR A 28 6.18 4.56 13.58
CA THR A 28 5.89 3.15 13.25
C THR A 28 7.08 2.53 12.51
N PRO A 29 7.67 1.43 13.05
CA PRO A 29 8.83 0.81 12.39
C PRO A 29 8.48 0.32 10.99
N GLY A 30 9.37 0.56 10.05
CA GLY A 30 9.26 0.08 8.69
C GLY A 30 8.40 0.92 7.76
N VAL A 31 7.75 1.98 8.25
CA VAL A 31 6.85 2.81 7.44
C VAL A 31 7.49 4.17 7.18
N SER A 32 7.62 4.51 5.90
CA SER A 32 8.12 5.83 5.47
C SER A 32 6.99 6.87 5.48
N SER A 33 7.37 8.16 5.41
CA SER A 33 6.38 9.24 5.37
C SER A 33 5.39 9.09 4.22
N LYS A 34 5.91 8.80 3.03
CA LYS A 34 5.11 8.47 1.83
C LYS A 34 5.61 7.12 1.35
N HIS A 35 4.99 6.05 1.83
CA HIS A 35 5.55 4.71 1.66
C HIS A 35 5.17 4.09 0.32
N CYS A 36 3.90 4.07 0.02
CA CYS A 36 3.38 3.50 -1.22
C CYS A 36 2.06 4.16 -1.58
N GLN A 37 1.57 3.82 -2.77
CA GLN A 37 0.24 4.25 -3.19
C GLN A 37 -0.51 3.05 -3.75
N VAL A 38 -1.83 3.12 -3.70
CA VAL A 38 -2.69 2.05 -4.19
C VAL A 38 -3.94 2.65 -4.82
N TYR A 39 -4.42 2.03 -5.89
CA TYR A 39 -5.70 2.38 -6.49
C TYR A 39 -6.37 1.11 -7.01
N PHE A 40 -7.67 1.21 -7.28
CA PHE A 40 -8.42 0.11 -7.88
C PHE A 40 -8.61 0.36 -9.37
N ASP A 41 -8.17 -0.59 -10.20
CA ASP A 41 -8.32 -0.52 -11.65
C ASP A 41 -9.59 -1.26 -12.05
N GLN A 42 -10.63 -0.51 -12.39
CA GLN A 42 -11.92 -1.08 -12.74
C GLN A 42 -11.90 -1.90 -14.03
N LYS A 43 -10.94 -1.63 -14.91
CA LYS A 43 -10.88 -2.32 -16.20
C LYS A 43 -10.57 -3.80 -16.04
N ASP A 44 -9.67 -4.14 -15.13
CA ASP A 44 -9.30 -5.53 -14.91
C ASP A 44 -9.70 -6.05 -13.53
N GLY A 45 -10.35 -5.21 -12.72
CA GLY A 45 -10.83 -5.64 -11.40
C GLY A 45 -9.73 -5.91 -10.40
N GLN A 46 -8.56 -5.30 -10.55
CA GLN A 46 -7.41 -5.52 -9.68
C GLN A 46 -6.98 -4.24 -8.99
N PHE A 47 -6.28 -4.43 -7.88
CA PHE A 47 -5.65 -3.33 -7.16
C PHE A 47 -4.22 -3.15 -7.66
N VAL A 48 -3.78 -1.90 -7.75
CA VAL A 48 -2.43 -1.58 -8.23
C VAL A 48 -1.69 -0.87 -7.10
N VAL A 49 -0.60 -1.47 -6.65
CA VAL A 49 0.25 -0.91 -5.59
C VAL A 49 1.61 -0.54 -6.18
N THR A 50 2.11 0.64 -5.78
CA THR A 50 3.41 1.14 -6.20
C THR A 50 4.17 1.62 -4.99
N ASP A 51 5.38 1.10 -4.77
CA ASP A 51 6.27 1.59 -3.73
C ASP A 51 6.82 2.97 -4.14
N LEU A 52 6.72 3.94 -3.25
CA LEU A 52 7.16 5.32 -3.51
C LEU A 52 8.60 5.54 -3.02
N ASN A 53 9.47 4.59 -3.34
CA ASN A 53 10.88 4.64 -2.96
C ASN A 53 11.06 4.65 -1.44
N SER A 54 10.31 3.79 -0.77
CA SER A 54 10.34 3.69 0.69
C SER A 54 11.69 3.18 1.19
N THR A 55 12.04 3.52 2.43
CA THR A 55 13.31 3.11 3.02
C THR A 55 13.39 1.61 3.22
N TYR A 56 12.33 1.00 3.75
CA TYR A 56 12.34 -0.43 4.12
C TYR A 56 11.59 -1.31 3.15
N GLY A 57 10.95 -0.75 2.12
CA GLY A 57 10.30 -1.50 1.06
C GLY A 57 8.84 -1.84 1.31
N THR A 58 8.19 -2.21 0.23
CA THR A 58 6.83 -2.75 0.23
C THR A 58 6.92 -4.20 -0.23
N PHE A 59 6.25 -5.11 0.47
CA PHE A 59 6.40 -6.55 0.25
C PHE A 59 5.05 -7.19 -0.02
N LEU A 60 5.03 -8.15 -0.93
CA LEU A 60 3.87 -9.01 -1.14
C LEU A 60 3.72 -9.98 0.02
N SER A 61 2.54 -10.60 0.14
CA SER A 61 2.25 -11.52 1.25
C SER A 61 3.20 -12.72 1.32
N ASN A 62 3.81 -13.09 0.18
CA ASN A 62 4.80 -14.16 0.14
C ASN A 62 6.21 -13.73 0.54
N GLY A 63 6.39 -12.45 0.94
CA GLY A 63 7.69 -11.92 1.33
C GLY A 63 8.52 -11.31 0.22
N GLN A 64 8.02 -11.32 -1.02
CA GLN A 64 8.75 -10.73 -2.14
C GLN A 64 8.65 -9.22 -2.11
N ARG A 65 9.80 -8.53 -2.13
CA ARG A 65 9.86 -7.08 -2.20
C ARG A 65 9.52 -6.61 -3.62
N ILE A 66 8.63 -5.63 -3.74
CA ILE A 66 8.32 -5.04 -5.04
C ILE A 66 9.35 -3.95 -5.39
N ALA A 67 9.64 -3.81 -6.68
CA ALA A 67 10.59 -2.79 -7.14
C ALA A 67 10.00 -1.39 -6.93
N PRO A 68 10.82 -0.41 -6.49
CA PRO A 68 10.33 0.95 -6.32
C PRO A 68 9.82 1.54 -7.64
N ASN A 69 8.76 2.33 -7.54
CA ASN A 69 8.17 3.06 -8.67
C ASN A 69 7.71 2.16 -9.82
N THR A 70 7.46 0.89 -9.53
CA THR A 70 6.99 -0.10 -10.50
C THR A 70 5.63 -0.62 -10.05
N PRO A 71 4.55 -0.36 -10.81
CA PRO A 71 3.22 -0.81 -10.42
C PRO A 71 3.13 -2.34 -10.38
N VAL A 72 2.50 -2.87 -9.34
CA VAL A 72 2.25 -4.30 -9.17
C VAL A 72 0.76 -4.52 -8.98
N ARG A 73 0.19 -5.47 -9.72
CA ARG A 73 -1.23 -5.77 -9.66
C ARG A 73 -1.52 -6.87 -8.65
N LEU A 74 -2.56 -6.64 -7.84
CA LEU A 74 -3.01 -7.59 -6.82
C LEU A 74 -4.49 -7.90 -7.02
N ALA A 75 -4.82 -9.18 -6.98
CA ALA A 75 -6.21 -9.61 -7.01
C ALA A 75 -6.93 -9.19 -5.72
N PRO A 76 -8.27 -9.09 -5.75
CA PRO A 76 -9.04 -8.91 -4.51
C PRO A 76 -8.73 -10.02 -3.50
N LYS A 77 -8.80 -9.68 -2.21
CA LYS A 77 -8.46 -10.56 -1.08
C LYS A 77 -6.96 -10.83 -0.95
N SER A 78 -6.14 -10.00 -1.59
CA SER A 78 -4.69 -10.04 -1.42
C SER A 78 -4.27 -9.12 -0.29
N SER A 79 -3.00 -9.23 0.09
CA SER A 79 -2.41 -8.33 1.07
C SER A 79 -0.97 -8.01 0.68
N PHE A 80 -0.47 -6.92 1.24
CA PHE A 80 0.93 -6.54 1.16
C PHE A 80 1.31 -5.90 2.47
N TYR A 81 2.60 -5.70 2.73
CA TYR A 81 3.01 -5.05 3.97
C TYR A 81 4.13 -4.04 3.75
N LEU A 82 4.19 -3.07 4.68
CA LEU A 82 5.11 -1.94 4.62
C LEU A 82 6.26 -2.19 5.60
N GLY A 83 7.40 -2.59 5.05
CA GLY A 83 8.62 -2.82 5.82
C GLY A 83 8.59 -4.06 6.69
N GLU A 84 7.62 -4.19 7.56
CA GLU A 84 7.47 -5.30 8.50
C GLU A 84 6.11 -5.95 8.34
N ALA A 85 6.04 -7.25 8.58
CA ALA A 85 4.81 -8.04 8.40
C ALA A 85 3.64 -7.54 9.24
N ASP A 86 3.92 -6.92 10.39
CA ASP A 86 2.88 -6.35 11.25
C ASP A 86 2.15 -5.16 10.60
N ASN A 87 2.74 -4.58 9.58
CA ASN A 87 2.18 -3.44 8.85
C ASN A 87 1.41 -3.90 7.61
N ALA A 88 0.62 -4.94 7.73
CA ALA A 88 -0.11 -5.51 6.61
C ALA A 88 -1.30 -4.64 6.20
N VAL A 89 -1.52 -4.57 4.89
CA VAL A 89 -2.67 -3.89 4.28
C VAL A 89 -3.42 -4.92 3.43
N TYR A 90 -4.72 -5.01 3.65
CA TYR A 90 -5.57 -5.95 2.93
C TYR A 90 -6.42 -5.22 1.90
N VAL A 91 -6.53 -5.76 0.71
CA VAL A 91 -7.33 -5.19 -0.37
C VAL A 91 -8.44 -6.17 -0.76
N ASP A 92 -9.64 -5.66 -0.88
CA ASP A 92 -10.78 -6.49 -1.25
C ASP A 92 -11.89 -5.62 -1.85
N LEU A 93 -12.80 -6.25 -2.56
CA LEU A 93 -14.01 -5.63 -3.07
C LEU A 93 -15.07 -5.57 -1.97
N GLU A 94 -15.88 -4.52 -2.01
CA GLU A 94 -17.04 -4.43 -1.12
C GLU A 94 -18.13 -5.41 -1.52
#